data_c03e0f737ebcc2d3071978501d6ccfe4
#
_entry.id   c03e0f737ebcc2d3071978501d6ccfe4
#
_cell.length_a   1.000
_cell.length_b   1.000
_cell.length_c   1.000
_cell.angle_alpha   90.00
_cell.angle_beta   90.00
_cell.angle_gamma   90.00
#
_symmetry.space_group_name_H-M   'P 1'
#
loop_
_entity.id
_entity.type
_entity.pdbx_description
1 polymer ?
#
loop_
_entity_poly.entity_id
_entity_poly.type
_entity_poly.pdbx_seq_one_letter_code
_entity_poly.pdbx_strand_id
1 'polypeptide(L)'
;RREKLIEVYDERDRVKESIRKTSKTRMNEYFKAWRGINSSDVYRGFYNDEDMFSIATDSKIPEPLAKYMREEFNKRDEAGYIDEDDLAALLYIRVLLEGIDDKEKFKHIVVDEAQDYSPLQIYLVNELARGNSLTLVGDLAQGIYYYKGLRNWEEITEGLFEGKATFISLTQSYRSTVEIIDFAKGALDAQKLGLKDAKPVLRHGDKPTIIKLEDESRLQKVIEEIVLRVKDSGKNSIAIITKDSTEAEVLEKALKRKCKHKFQRIKGKEKEVKGDLVIIPSYLTKGLEFDCSIIFNPSKDIYKEDSILDQRLLYVSLTRALHTEYIIEVDNLTSLIRID
;
A
#
# COMPACT_ATOMS: atom_id res chain seq x y z
N ARG A 1 25.33 -75.46 32.54
CA ARG A 1 24.25 -74.97 31.67
C ARG A 1 23.58 -73.65 32.21
N ARG A 2 23.30 -73.58 33.50
CA ARG A 2 22.71 -72.38 34.14
C ARG A 2 23.66 -71.13 34.13
N GLU A 3 24.92 -71.31 34.42
CA GLU A 3 25.92 -70.25 34.40
C GLU A 3 26.08 -69.65 33.03
N LYS A 4 26.17 -70.41 31.95
CA LYS A 4 26.20 -69.92 30.57
C LYS A 4 24.94 -69.12 30.17
N LEU A 5 23.80 -69.48 30.74
CA LEU A 5 22.56 -68.79 30.47
C LEU A 5 22.53 -67.42 31.15
N ILE A 6 23.06 -67.33 32.35
CA ILE A 6 23.20 -66.08 33.10
C ILE A 6 24.16 -65.15 32.35
N GLU A 7 25.33 -65.66 31.93
CA GLU A 7 26.28 -64.85 31.12
C GLU A 7 25.65 -64.30 29.84
N VAL A 8 24.84 -65.00 29.13
CA VAL A 8 24.14 -64.57 27.92
C VAL A 8 23.10 -63.51 28.24
N TYR A 9 22.37 -63.66 29.35
CA TYR A 9 21.42 -62.62 29.78
C TYR A 9 22.11 -61.33 30.20
N ASP A 10 23.22 -61.42 30.92
CA ASP A 10 24.02 -60.25 31.33
C ASP A 10 24.62 -59.55 30.12
N GLU A 11 25.16 -60.28 29.17
CA GLU A 11 25.65 -59.73 27.89
C GLU A 11 24.56 -59.02 27.11
N ARG A 12 23.40 -59.65 26.97
CA ARG A 12 22.24 -59.06 26.33
C ARG A 12 21.83 -57.74 26.97
N ASP A 13 21.79 -57.70 28.27
CA ASP A 13 21.36 -56.50 29.01
C ASP A 13 22.39 -55.37 28.91
N ARG A 14 23.69 -55.72 28.93
CA ARG A 14 24.80 -54.75 28.64
C ARG A 14 24.68 -54.21 27.24
N VAL A 15 24.43 -55.03 26.25
CA VAL A 15 24.26 -54.61 24.84
C VAL A 15 23.03 -53.71 24.69
N LYS A 16 21.91 -54.04 25.33
CA LYS A 16 20.69 -53.20 25.33
C LYS A 16 20.94 -51.84 25.95
N GLU A 17 21.67 -51.80 27.05
CA GLU A 17 21.97 -50.54 27.73
C GLU A 17 22.95 -49.68 26.93
N SER A 18 23.95 -50.28 26.29
CA SER A 18 24.85 -49.63 25.34
C SER A 18 24.11 -49.02 24.16
N ILE A 19 23.19 -49.78 23.55
CA ILE A 19 22.38 -49.29 22.44
C ILE A 19 21.49 -48.13 22.89
N ARG A 20 20.85 -48.21 24.05
CA ARG A 20 20.04 -47.11 24.60
C ARG A 20 20.85 -45.83 24.82
N LYS A 21 22.03 -45.91 25.42
CA LYS A 21 22.92 -44.79 25.64
C LYS A 21 23.38 -44.18 24.31
N THR A 22 23.86 -45.00 23.40
CA THR A 22 24.33 -44.58 22.09
C THR A 22 23.21 -43.93 21.24
N SER A 23 22.01 -44.53 21.25
CA SER A 23 20.85 -43.93 20.54
C SER A 23 20.43 -42.59 21.09
N LYS A 24 20.40 -42.48 22.44
CA LYS A 24 20.08 -41.19 23.09
C LYS A 24 21.11 -40.10 22.78
N THR A 25 22.39 -40.48 22.81
CA THR A 25 23.50 -39.54 22.49
C THR A 25 23.41 -39.09 21.03
N ARG A 26 23.27 -40.04 20.08
CA ARG A 26 23.14 -39.71 18.66
C ARG A 26 21.90 -38.87 18.35
N MET A 27 20.78 -39.17 19.00
CA MET A 27 19.55 -38.39 18.85
C MET A 27 19.76 -36.95 19.37
N ASN A 28 20.40 -36.78 20.53
CA ASN A 28 20.73 -35.50 21.08
C ASN A 28 21.73 -34.69 20.20
N GLU A 29 22.73 -35.38 19.65
CA GLU A 29 23.68 -34.77 18.71
C GLU A 29 22.98 -34.35 17.40
N TYR A 30 22.10 -35.19 16.87
CA TYR A 30 21.29 -34.87 15.71
C TYR A 30 20.44 -33.61 15.95
N PHE A 31 19.69 -33.57 17.06
CA PHE A 31 18.87 -32.41 17.38
C PHE A 31 19.68 -31.15 17.72
N LYS A 32 20.89 -31.29 18.27
CA LYS A 32 21.80 -30.17 18.46
C LYS A 32 22.37 -29.61 17.16
N ALA A 33 22.59 -30.48 16.19
CA ALA A 33 23.09 -30.13 14.86
C ALA A 33 21.98 -29.65 13.92
N TRP A 34 20.73 -30.00 14.22
CA TRP A 34 19.59 -29.64 13.40
C TRP A 34 19.27 -28.15 13.57
N ARG A 35 19.43 -27.40 12.48
CA ARG A 35 19.16 -25.95 12.46
C ARG A 35 17.67 -25.60 12.53
N GLY A 36 16.79 -26.60 12.52
CA GLY A 36 15.34 -26.41 12.38
C GLY A 36 14.94 -26.04 10.95
N ILE A 37 13.66 -25.83 10.78
CA ILE A 37 13.08 -25.24 9.57
C ILE A 37 12.83 -23.79 9.89
N ASN A 38 13.32 -22.88 9.05
CA ASN A 38 13.05 -21.45 9.18
C ASN A 38 12.25 -20.93 7.99
N SER A 39 11.58 -19.81 8.15
CA SER A 39 10.70 -19.22 7.14
C SER A 39 11.43 -18.89 5.83
N SER A 40 12.69 -18.45 5.91
CA SER A 40 13.47 -18.10 4.73
C SER A 40 13.83 -19.33 3.88
N ASP A 41 14.18 -20.44 4.52
CA ASP A 41 14.50 -21.69 3.79
C ASP A 41 13.24 -22.27 3.13
N VAL A 42 12.09 -22.20 3.79
CA VAL A 42 10.81 -22.62 3.20
C VAL A 42 10.45 -21.72 2.01
N TYR A 43 10.63 -20.41 2.15
CA TYR A 43 10.33 -19.45 1.10
C TYR A 43 11.25 -19.60 -0.12
N ARG A 44 12.55 -19.85 0.09
CA ARG A 44 13.50 -20.22 -0.98
C ARG A 44 13.10 -21.51 -1.66
N GLY A 45 12.73 -22.52 -0.87
CA GLY A 45 12.25 -23.81 -1.39
C GLY A 45 11.03 -23.63 -2.29
N PHE A 46 10.08 -22.79 -1.89
CA PHE A 46 8.89 -22.48 -2.68
C PHE A 46 9.24 -21.93 -4.08
N TYR A 47 10.19 -20.98 -4.18
CA TYR A 47 10.58 -20.43 -5.48
C TYR A 47 11.44 -21.37 -6.32
N ASN A 48 12.26 -22.23 -5.70
CA ASN A 48 13.21 -23.08 -6.39
C ASN A 48 12.65 -24.48 -6.74
N ASP A 49 11.52 -24.87 -6.19
CA ASP A 49 10.80 -26.12 -6.53
C ASP A 49 9.66 -25.78 -7.51
N GLU A 50 9.84 -26.15 -8.78
CA GLU A 50 8.88 -25.85 -9.85
C GLU A 50 7.52 -26.54 -9.62
N ASP A 51 7.52 -27.76 -9.11
CA ASP A 51 6.28 -28.50 -8.83
C ASP A 51 5.54 -27.86 -7.68
N MET A 52 6.24 -27.53 -6.59
CA MET A 52 5.65 -26.82 -5.44
C MET A 52 5.09 -25.45 -5.84
N PHE A 53 5.84 -24.68 -6.62
CA PHE A 53 5.40 -23.37 -7.13
C PHE A 53 4.14 -23.50 -8.00
N SER A 54 4.13 -24.47 -8.92
CA SER A 54 2.98 -24.73 -9.81
C SER A 54 1.73 -25.14 -9.03
N ILE A 55 1.88 -26.05 -8.05
CA ILE A 55 0.77 -26.49 -7.19
C ILE A 55 0.22 -25.33 -6.38
N ALA A 56 1.09 -24.55 -5.73
CA ALA A 56 0.67 -23.45 -4.86
C ALA A 56 0.01 -22.30 -5.63
N THR A 57 0.38 -22.09 -6.88
CA THR A 57 -0.23 -21.08 -7.75
C THR A 57 -1.42 -21.61 -8.55
N ASP A 58 -1.81 -22.86 -8.33
CA ASP A 58 -2.88 -23.55 -9.07
C ASP A 58 -2.67 -23.47 -10.60
N SER A 59 -1.40 -23.47 -11.03
CA SER A 59 -0.96 -23.32 -12.42
C SER A 59 -1.51 -22.06 -13.12
N LYS A 60 -1.95 -21.05 -12.35
CA LYS A 60 -2.53 -19.82 -12.90
C LYS A 60 -1.47 -18.83 -13.39
N ILE A 61 -0.22 -18.99 -12.95
CA ILE A 61 0.89 -18.14 -13.39
C ILE A 61 1.51 -18.75 -14.65
N PRO A 62 1.50 -18.05 -15.79
CA PRO A 62 2.14 -18.51 -17.02
C PRO A 62 3.64 -18.78 -16.80
N GLU A 63 4.15 -19.89 -17.38
CA GLU A 63 5.55 -20.31 -17.19
C GLU A 63 6.62 -19.22 -17.45
N PRO A 64 6.52 -18.37 -18.51
CA PRO A 64 7.49 -17.30 -18.68
C PRO A 64 7.52 -16.30 -17.51
N LEU A 65 6.36 -16.02 -16.90
CA LEU A 65 6.24 -15.14 -15.75
C LEU A 65 6.78 -15.82 -14.47
N ALA A 66 6.44 -17.11 -14.28
CA ALA A 66 6.97 -17.92 -13.17
C ALA A 66 8.50 -17.97 -13.20
N LYS A 67 9.08 -18.20 -14.39
CA LYS A 67 10.54 -18.18 -14.58
C LYS A 67 11.14 -16.81 -14.23
N TYR A 68 10.56 -15.73 -14.73
CA TYR A 68 10.98 -14.37 -14.40
C TYR A 68 10.94 -14.10 -12.89
N MET A 69 9.84 -14.48 -12.23
CA MET A 69 9.69 -14.32 -10.78
C MET A 69 10.78 -15.07 -10.00
N ARG A 70 11.11 -16.32 -10.40
CA ARG A 70 12.20 -17.10 -9.80
C ARG A 70 13.56 -16.46 -10.00
N GLU A 71 13.85 -16.00 -11.22
CA GLU A 71 15.13 -15.32 -11.54
C GLU A 71 15.31 -14.04 -10.73
N GLU A 72 14.27 -13.21 -10.62
CA GLU A 72 14.31 -11.97 -9.84
C GLU A 72 14.41 -12.25 -8.34
N PHE A 73 13.69 -13.25 -7.83
CA PHE A 73 13.82 -13.66 -6.44
C PHE A 73 15.26 -14.12 -6.14
N ASN A 74 15.84 -15.01 -6.95
CA ASN A 74 17.19 -15.54 -6.74
C ASN A 74 18.26 -14.45 -6.80
N LYS A 75 18.17 -13.49 -7.72
CA LYS A 75 19.08 -12.33 -7.76
C LYS A 75 19.06 -11.53 -6.46
N ARG A 76 17.86 -11.30 -5.89
CA ARG A 76 17.72 -10.56 -4.63
C ARG A 76 18.23 -11.36 -3.45
N ASP A 77 17.92 -12.64 -3.39
CA ASP A 77 18.35 -13.53 -2.31
C ASP A 77 19.88 -13.69 -2.28
N GLU A 78 20.53 -13.87 -3.44
CA GLU A 78 21.99 -13.88 -3.57
C GLU A 78 22.64 -12.57 -3.14
N ALA A 79 21.99 -11.45 -3.39
CA ALA A 79 22.43 -10.13 -2.94
C ALA A 79 22.16 -9.88 -1.44
N GLY A 80 21.50 -10.81 -0.74
CA GLY A 80 21.09 -10.66 0.67
C GLY A 80 19.99 -9.61 0.88
N TYR A 81 19.19 -9.34 -0.14
CA TYR A 81 18.12 -8.36 -0.12
C TYR A 81 16.74 -9.03 -0.07
N ILE A 82 15.88 -8.57 0.84
CA ILE A 82 14.48 -8.98 0.95
C ILE A 82 13.62 -7.81 0.48
N ASP A 83 12.72 -8.06 -0.46
CA ASP A 83 11.76 -7.05 -0.91
C ASP A 83 10.65 -6.86 0.13
N GLU A 84 10.08 -5.66 0.18
CA GLU A 84 8.95 -5.36 1.06
C GLU A 84 7.76 -6.28 0.79
N ASP A 85 7.51 -6.62 -0.48
CA ASP A 85 6.41 -7.48 -0.88
C ASP A 85 6.61 -8.95 -0.44
N ASP A 86 7.85 -9.38 -0.17
CA ASP A 86 8.16 -10.73 0.36
C ASP A 86 7.87 -10.85 1.86
N LEU A 87 7.83 -9.73 2.61
CA LEU A 87 7.74 -9.73 4.08
C LEU A 87 6.46 -10.38 4.60
N ALA A 88 5.32 -10.15 3.95
CA ALA A 88 4.05 -10.73 4.36
C ALA A 88 4.06 -12.26 4.23
N ALA A 89 4.61 -12.79 3.13
CA ALA A 89 4.73 -14.24 2.91
C ALA A 89 5.70 -14.88 3.92
N LEU A 90 6.84 -14.25 4.16
CA LEU A 90 7.81 -14.71 5.16
C LEU A 90 7.22 -14.73 6.57
N LEU A 91 6.48 -13.68 6.95
CA LEU A 91 5.80 -13.62 8.24
C LEU A 91 4.70 -14.69 8.34
N TYR A 92 3.94 -14.91 7.28
CA TYR A 92 2.92 -15.96 7.24
C TYR A 92 3.52 -17.35 7.49
N ILE A 93 4.61 -17.68 6.78
CA ILE A 93 5.32 -18.94 6.97
C ILE A 93 5.84 -19.04 8.42
N ARG A 94 6.40 -17.95 8.95
CA ARG A 94 6.86 -17.92 10.33
C ARG A 94 5.75 -18.17 11.33
N VAL A 95 4.59 -17.53 11.16
CA VAL A 95 3.40 -17.76 11.99
C VAL A 95 2.93 -19.21 11.95
N LEU A 96 2.97 -19.84 10.77
CA LEU A 96 2.62 -21.26 10.62
C LEU A 96 3.61 -22.19 11.32
N LEU A 97 4.91 -21.88 11.32
CA LEU A 97 5.96 -22.71 11.92
C LEU A 97 6.06 -22.53 13.44
N GLU A 98 5.98 -21.30 13.92
CA GLU A 98 6.31 -20.93 15.31
C GLU A 98 5.07 -20.56 16.13
N GLY A 99 3.96 -20.15 15.46
CA GLY A 99 2.81 -19.51 16.11
C GLY A 99 3.11 -18.08 16.56
N ILE A 100 2.18 -17.51 17.30
CA ILE A 100 2.32 -16.19 17.93
C ILE A 100 2.04 -16.35 19.44
N ASP A 101 2.99 -15.94 20.29
CA ASP A 101 2.78 -15.96 21.75
C ASP A 101 1.64 -15.01 22.12
N ASP A 102 0.73 -15.45 22.99
CA ASP A 102 -0.37 -14.62 23.48
C ASP A 102 0.08 -13.32 24.14
N LYS A 103 1.33 -13.24 24.62
CA LYS A 103 1.91 -12.01 25.17
C LYS A 103 2.19 -10.96 24.08
N GLU A 104 2.40 -11.38 22.84
CA GLU A 104 2.64 -10.51 21.69
C GLU A 104 1.33 -10.02 21.05
N LYS A 105 0.18 -10.62 21.42
CA LYS A 105 -1.11 -10.24 20.88
C LYS A 105 -1.71 -9.02 21.55
N PHE A 106 -2.27 -8.13 20.74
CA PHE A 106 -2.96 -6.93 21.16
C PHE A 106 -4.43 -7.22 21.52
N LYS A 107 -5.00 -6.47 22.44
CA LYS A 107 -6.41 -6.60 22.81
C LYS A 107 -7.35 -6.17 21.68
N HIS A 108 -6.95 -5.15 20.94
CA HIS A 108 -7.69 -4.60 19.82
C HIS A 108 -6.69 -3.92 18.88
N ILE A 109 -6.88 -4.07 17.57
CA ILE A 109 -6.07 -3.43 16.54
C ILE A 109 -6.98 -2.57 15.67
N VAL A 110 -6.53 -1.35 15.37
CA VAL A 110 -7.16 -0.46 14.40
C VAL A 110 -6.20 -0.29 13.26
N VAL A 111 -6.66 -0.57 12.05
CA VAL A 111 -5.90 -0.36 10.80
C VAL A 111 -6.57 0.76 10.04
N ASP A 112 -5.85 1.83 9.82
CA ASP A 112 -6.25 2.90 8.92
C ASP A 112 -5.69 2.66 7.52
N GLU A 113 -6.31 3.27 6.50
CA GLU A 113 -5.96 3.07 5.07
C GLU A 113 -5.94 1.59 4.66
N ALA A 114 -6.86 0.79 5.22
CA ALA A 114 -6.89 -0.66 5.06
C ALA A 114 -6.99 -1.13 3.60
N GLN A 115 -7.46 -0.29 2.67
CA GLN A 115 -7.53 -0.59 1.24
C GLN A 115 -6.15 -0.81 0.59
N ASP A 116 -5.05 -0.36 1.22
CA ASP A 116 -3.70 -0.57 0.71
C ASP A 116 -3.07 -1.88 1.17
N TYR A 117 -3.71 -2.56 2.12
CA TYR A 117 -3.27 -3.87 2.60
C TYR A 117 -3.80 -4.99 1.71
N SER A 118 -2.97 -5.99 1.46
CA SER A 118 -3.44 -7.23 0.85
C SER A 118 -4.28 -8.06 1.83
N PRO A 119 -5.16 -8.96 1.36
CA PRO A 119 -5.89 -9.88 2.25
C PRO A 119 -4.96 -10.68 3.17
N LEU A 120 -3.76 -11.08 2.68
CA LEU A 120 -2.76 -11.77 3.50
C LEU A 120 -2.23 -10.90 4.64
N GLN A 121 -1.95 -9.62 4.36
CA GLN A 121 -1.51 -8.69 5.40
C GLN A 121 -2.60 -8.47 6.46
N ILE A 122 -3.86 -8.35 6.05
CA ILE A 122 -4.98 -8.22 6.99
C ILE A 122 -5.15 -9.50 7.82
N TYR A 123 -4.99 -10.69 7.20
CA TYR A 123 -4.99 -11.95 7.92
C TYR A 123 -3.90 -11.96 9.02
N LEU A 124 -2.68 -11.57 8.68
CA LEU A 124 -1.57 -11.53 9.64
C LEU A 124 -1.80 -10.53 10.78
N VAL A 125 -2.36 -9.36 10.47
CA VAL A 125 -2.76 -8.39 11.50
C VAL A 125 -3.84 -8.97 12.41
N ASN A 126 -4.80 -9.71 11.85
CA ASN A 126 -5.84 -10.37 12.63
C ASN A 126 -5.28 -11.45 13.57
N GLU A 127 -4.26 -12.21 13.15
CA GLU A 127 -3.57 -13.18 14.01
C GLU A 127 -2.92 -12.55 15.25
N LEU A 128 -2.53 -11.27 15.14
CA LEU A 128 -2.00 -10.46 16.25
C LEU A 128 -3.10 -9.89 17.17
N ALA A 129 -4.38 -10.00 16.79
CA ALA A 129 -5.51 -9.49 17.57
C ALA A 129 -6.11 -10.61 18.44
N ARG A 130 -6.20 -10.39 19.76
CA ARG A 130 -6.86 -11.35 20.65
C ARG A 130 -8.35 -11.46 20.32
N GLY A 131 -8.81 -12.69 20.08
CA GLY A 131 -10.22 -12.94 19.78
C GLY A 131 -10.71 -12.25 18.52
N ASN A 132 -9.81 -12.03 17.54
CA ASN A 132 -10.09 -11.35 16.27
C ASN A 132 -10.68 -9.94 16.45
N SER A 133 -10.27 -9.24 17.49
CA SER A 133 -10.77 -7.88 17.78
C SER A 133 -10.03 -6.86 16.92
N LEU A 134 -10.61 -6.57 15.75
CA LEU A 134 -10.01 -5.75 14.69
C LEU A 134 -11.00 -4.71 14.17
N THR A 135 -10.53 -3.51 13.91
CA THR A 135 -11.26 -2.47 13.18
C THR A 135 -10.45 -2.05 11.96
N LEU A 136 -11.04 -2.17 10.79
CA LEU A 136 -10.44 -1.74 9.54
C LEU A 136 -11.16 -0.47 9.05
N VAL A 137 -10.41 0.56 8.75
CA VAL A 137 -10.91 1.82 8.19
C VAL A 137 -10.22 2.07 6.87
N GLY A 138 -10.96 2.46 5.84
CA GLY A 138 -10.36 2.72 4.54
C GLY A 138 -11.36 3.21 3.49
N ASP A 139 -10.81 3.67 2.37
CA ASP A 139 -11.56 4.16 1.21
C ASP A 139 -11.00 3.52 -0.06
N LEU A 140 -11.73 2.59 -0.67
CA LEU A 140 -11.33 1.89 -1.89
C LEU A 140 -11.06 2.85 -3.05
N ALA A 141 -11.76 3.99 -3.11
CA ALA A 141 -11.56 4.98 -4.16
C ALA A 141 -10.19 5.68 -4.08
N GLN A 142 -9.57 5.67 -2.89
CA GLN A 142 -8.24 6.20 -2.64
C GLN A 142 -7.12 5.14 -2.64
N GLY A 143 -7.44 3.89 -2.99
CA GLY A 143 -6.48 2.78 -3.03
C GLY A 143 -5.57 2.85 -4.26
N ILE A 144 -4.49 3.61 -4.20
CA ILE A 144 -3.51 3.73 -5.30
C ILE A 144 -2.65 2.48 -5.50
N TYR A 145 -2.57 1.62 -4.48
CA TYR A 145 -1.87 0.32 -4.53
C TYR A 145 -2.83 -0.83 -4.87
N TYR A 146 -3.84 -0.58 -5.73
CA TYR A 146 -4.91 -1.52 -6.06
C TYR A 146 -4.43 -2.88 -6.58
N TYR A 147 -3.23 -2.94 -7.15
CA TYR A 147 -2.63 -4.17 -7.68
C TYR A 147 -2.23 -5.17 -6.58
N LYS A 148 -2.02 -4.70 -5.35
CA LYS A 148 -1.70 -5.52 -4.18
C LYS A 148 -2.70 -5.35 -3.02
N GLY A 149 -3.42 -4.23 -2.98
CA GLY A 149 -4.42 -3.93 -1.96
C GLY A 149 -5.78 -4.58 -2.20
N LEU A 150 -6.77 -4.20 -1.41
CA LEU A 150 -8.14 -4.69 -1.54
C LEU A 150 -8.79 -4.21 -2.84
N ARG A 151 -9.50 -5.10 -3.51
CA ARG A 151 -10.32 -4.78 -4.68
C ARG A 151 -11.73 -4.35 -4.29
N ASN A 152 -12.27 -5.01 -3.27
CA ASN A 152 -13.57 -4.75 -2.68
C ASN A 152 -13.56 -5.19 -1.20
N TRP A 153 -14.56 -4.77 -0.43
CA TRP A 153 -14.65 -5.12 0.98
C TRP A 153 -15.11 -6.56 1.21
N GLU A 154 -15.78 -7.17 0.25
CA GLU A 154 -16.27 -8.54 0.31
C GLU A 154 -15.11 -9.54 0.41
N GLU A 155 -13.93 -9.24 -0.17
CA GLU A 155 -12.71 -10.05 0.01
C GLU A 155 -12.37 -10.26 1.49
N ILE A 156 -12.70 -9.29 2.34
CA ILE A 156 -12.43 -9.33 3.76
C ILE A 156 -13.65 -9.81 4.54
N THR A 157 -14.82 -9.25 4.31
CA THR A 157 -16.02 -9.55 5.10
C THR A 157 -16.50 -10.97 4.87
N GLU A 158 -16.56 -11.41 3.63
CA GLU A 158 -17.02 -12.75 3.24
C GLU A 158 -15.84 -13.73 3.08
N GLY A 159 -14.78 -13.28 2.42
CA GLY A 159 -13.63 -14.14 2.12
C GLY A 159 -12.80 -14.47 3.35
N LEU A 160 -12.28 -13.46 4.05
CA LEU A 160 -11.39 -13.67 5.19
C LEU A 160 -12.14 -13.94 6.50
N PHE A 161 -13.23 -13.23 6.77
CA PHE A 161 -13.96 -13.32 8.03
C PHE A 161 -15.26 -14.14 7.93
N GLU A 162 -15.53 -14.79 6.81
CA GLU A 162 -16.67 -15.72 6.63
C GLU A 162 -18.03 -15.09 7.05
N GLY A 163 -18.28 -13.83 6.71
CA GLY A 163 -19.49 -13.10 7.08
C GLY A 163 -19.60 -12.72 8.56
N LYS A 164 -18.55 -12.91 9.37
CA LYS A 164 -18.56 -12.55 10.81
C LYS A 164 -18.19 -11.08 11.06
N ALA A 165 -17.84 -10.33 10.01
CA ALA A 165 -17.51 -8.91 10.11
C ALA A 165 -18.76 -8.03 9.98
N THR A 166 -18.80 -6.92 10.72
CA THR A 166 -19.81 -5.88 10.54
C THR A 166 -19.27 -4.79 9.64
N PHE A 167 -19.92 -4.58 8.49
CA PHE A 167 -19.56 -3.53 7.55
C PHE A 167 -20.41 -2.28 7.75
N ILE A 168 -19.76 -1.12 7.92
CA ILE A 168 -20.42 0.18 8.07
C ILE A 168 -19.84 1.14 7.04
N SER A 169 -20.70 1.68 6.16
CA SER A 169 -20.31 2.70 5.18
C SER A 169 -20.57 4.09 5.74
N LEU A 170 -19.52 4.90 5.83
CA LEU A 170 -19.61 6.32 6.18
C LEU A 170 -19.74 7.11 4.88
N THR A 171 -20.89 7.75 4.67
CA THR A 171 -21.17 8.50 3.43
C THR A 171 -21.02 10.01 3.60
N GLN A 172 -20.83 10.51 4.82
CA GLN A 172 -20.69 11.96 5.07
C GLN A 172 -19.22 12.39 4.98
N SER A 173 -18.93 13.37 4.13
CA SER A 173 -17.62 14.00 4.01
C SER A 173 -17.63 15.39 4.65
N TYR A 174 -16.69 15.62 5.56
CA TYR A 174 -16.50 16.90 6.27
C TYR A 174 -15.25 17.64 5.82
N ARG A 175 -14.42 17.02 4.96
CA ARG A 175 -13.09 17.51 4.60
C ARG A 175 -13.17 18.67 3.61
N SER A 176 -13.68 18.41 2.43
CA SER A 176 -13.73 19.37 1.32
C SER A 176 -15.11 20.01 1.18
N THR A 177 -15.21 21.06 0.39
CA THR A 177 -16.50 21.69 0.06
C THR A 177 -17.33 20.81 -0.86
N VAL A 178 -18.63 21.07 -0.94
CA VAL A 178 -19.57 20.39 -1.84
C VAL A 178 -19.05 20.45 -3.28
N GLU A 179 -18.61 21.62 -3.70
CA GLU A 179 -18.18 21.93 -5.05
C GLU A 179 -16.93 21.13 -5.46
N ILE A 180 -15.97 20.95 -4.53
CA ILE A 180 -14.77 20.15 -4.77
C ILE A 180 -15.12 18.66 -4.87
N ILE A 181 -16.00 18.16 -3.99
CA ILE A 181 -16.41 16.75 -4.02
C ILE A 181 -17.19 16.46 -5.29
N ASP A 182 -18.11 17.32 -5.70
CA ASP A 182 -18.89 17.17 -6.93
C ASP A 182 -17.98 17.19 -8.16
N PHE A 183 -16.98 18.05 -8.17
CA PHE A 183 -15.99 18.11 -9.24
C PHE A 183 -15.16 16.83 -9.37
N ALA A 184 -14.79 16.20 -8.24
CA ALA A 184 -14.05 14.96 -8.22
C ALA A 184 -14.87 13.72 -8.64
N LYS A 185 -16.21 13.82 -8.72
CA LYS A 185 -17.09 12.70 -9.09
C LYS A 185 -16.75 12.08 -10.44
N GLY A 186 -16.29 12.86 -11.42
CA GLY A 186 -15.89 12.30 -12.71
C GLY A 186 -14.85 11.20 -12.59
N ALA A 187 -13.80 11.44 -11.82
CA ALA A 187 -12.74 10.49 -11.56
C ALA A 187 -13.20 9.34 -10.64
N LEU A 188 -14.16 9.57 -9.74
CA LEU A 188 -14.74 8.54 -8.89
C LEU A 188 -15.63 7.57 -9.68
N ASP A 189 -16.55 8.10 -10.47
CA ASP A 189 -17.50 7.30 -11.25
C ASP A 189 -16.79 6.41 -12.28
N ALA A 190 -15.67 6.88 -12.83
CA ALA A 190 -14.84 6.11 -13.76
C ALA A 190 -14.28 4.82 -13.13
N GLN A 191 -14.07 4.79 -11.82
CA GLN A 191 -13.55 3.62 -11.12
C GLN A 191 -14.55 2.45 -11.03
N LYS A 192 -15.85 2.71 -11.21
CA LYS A 192 -16.94 1.70 -11.19
C LYS A 192 -16.94 0.79 -9.96
N LEU A 193 -16.57 1.32 -8.80
CA LEU A 193 -16.46 0.55 -7.56
C LEU A 193 -17.81 0.23 -6.90
N GLY A 194 -18.92 0.73 -7.41
CA GLY A 194 -20.25 0.55 -6.81
C GLY A 194 -20.39 1.18 -5.41
N LEU A 195 -19.51 2.10 -5.06
CA LEU A 195 -19.52 2.79 -3.76
C LEU A 195 -20.72 3.75 -3.70
N LYS A 196 -21.27 3.93 -2.50
CA LYS A 196 -22.27 4.96 -2.28
C LYS A 196 -21.59 6.33 -2.39
N ASP A 197 -22.25 7.26 -3.07
CA ASP A 197 -21.78 8.63 -3.20
C ASP A 197 -21.50 9.26 -1.82
N ALA A 198 -20.36 9.90 -1.71
CA ALA A 198 -20.09 10.74 -0.55
C ALA A 198 -21.09 11.91 -0.55
N LYS A 199 -21.81 12.06 0.57
CA LYS A 199 -22.68 13.22 0.79
C LYS A 199 -21.87 14.30 1.51
N PRO A 200 -21.49 15.38 0.82
CA PRO A 200 -20.79 16.46 1.52
C PRO A 200 -21.70 17.05 2.58
N VAL A 201 -21.16 17.26 3.76
CA VAL A 201 -21.86 18.07 4.76
C VAL A 201 -21.85 19.51 4.22
N LEU A 202 -22.96 20.22 4.37
CA LEU A 202 -23.29 21.53 3.79
C LEU A 202 -22.23 22.64 4.01
N ARG A 203 -20.99 22.34 3.63
CA ARG A 203 -19.90 23.31 3.61
C ARG A 203 -19.68 23.71 2.15
N HIS A 204 -20.23 24.87 1.79
CA HIS A 204 -20.08 25.44 0.47
C HIS A 204 -18.79 26.27 0.35
N GLY A 205 -18.26 26.32 -0.85
CA GLY A 205 -17.07 27.09 -1.23
C GLY A 205 -17.11 27.46 -2.70
N ASP A 206 -16.00 27.99 -3.19
CA ASP A 206 -15.87 28.30 -4.61
C ASP A 206 -15.79 27.00 -5.44
N LYS A 207 -16.38 27.02 -6.65
CA LYS A 207 -16.18 25.94 -7.61
C LYS A 207 -14.70 25.87 -8.00
N PRO A 208 -14.15 24.65 -8.21
CA PRO A 208 -12.83 24.48 -8.79
C PRO A 208 -12.65 25.30 -10.07
N THR A 209 -11.54 26.01 -10.16
CA THR A 209 -11.29 26.93 -11.28
C THR A 209 -10.30 26.35 -12.27
N ILE A 210 -10.72 26.20 -13.53
CA ILE A 210 -9.85 25.75 -14.61
C ILE A 210 -9.22 26.96 -15.27
N ILE A 211 -7.87 26.98 -15.35
CA ILE A 211 -7.09 28.03 -15.98
C ILE A 211 -6.32 27.41 -17.14
N LYS A 212 -6.72 27.78 -18.36
CA LYS A 212 -6.04 27.35 -19.57
C LYS A 212 -4.83 28.24 -19.83
N LEU A 213 -3.68 27.62 -20.00
CA LEU A 213 -2.45 28.28 -20.37
C LEU A 213 -2.29 28.27 -21.89
N GLU A 214 -2.42 29.43 -22.50
CA GLU A 214 -2.13 29.60 -23.94
C GLU A 214 -0.61 29.63 -24.23
N ASP A 215 0.19 29.97 -23.21
CA ASP A 215 1.62 30.09 -23.28
C ASP A 215 2.24 29.72 -21.92
N GLU A 216 3.16 28.77 -21.92
CA GLU A 216 3.89 28.31 -20.72
C GLU A 216 4.63 29.44 -20.00
N SER A 217 5.01 30.51 -20.72
CA SER A 217 5.65 31.68 -20.10
C SER A 217 4.77 32.41 -19.05
N ARG A 218 3.44 32.19 -19.09
CA ARG A 218 2.47 32.73 -18.15
C ARG A 218 2.30 31.90 -16.87
N LEU A 219 2.81 30.68 -16.86
CA LEU A 219 2.64 29.74 -15.74
C LEU A 219 3.01 30.36 -14.39
N GLN A 220 4.16 31.00 -14.33
CA GLN A 220 4.64 31.60 -13.07
C GLN A 220 3.74 32.73 -12.59
N LYS A 221 3.28 33.56 -13.50
CA LYS A 221 2.36 34.67 -13.16
C LYS A 221 1.04 34.13 -12.63
N VAL A 222 0.49 33.09 -13.27
CA VAL A 222 -0.74 32.45 -12.83
C VAL A 222 -0.57 31.84 -11.43
N ILE A 223 0.53 31.12 -11.18
CA ILE A 223 0.80 30.55 -9.85
C ILE A 223 0.97 31.64 -8.79
N GLU A 224 1.69 32.74 -9.10
CA GLU A 224 1.83 33.90 -8.18
C GLU A 224 0.47 34.54 -7.85
N GLU A 225 -0.40 34.71 -8.84
CA GLU A 225 -1.75 35.25 -8.65
C GLU A 225 -2.61 34.32 -7.75
N ILE A 226 -2.53 33.01 -7.95
CA ILE A 226 -3.22 32.02 -7.09
C ILE A 226 -2.68 32.12 -5.65
N VAL A 227 -1.35 32.09 -5.47
CA VAL A 227 -0.73 32.20 -4.14
C VAL A 227 -1.15 33.46 -3.40
N LEU A 228 -1.17 34.61 -4.08
CA LEU A 228 -1.61 35.87 -3.49
C LEU A 228 -3.08 35.78 -3.08
N ARG A 229 -3.97 35.33 -3.96
CA ARG A 229 -5.41 35.17 -3.67
C ARG A 229 -5.68 34.29 -2.48
N VAL A 230 -4.99 33.13 -2.39
CA VAL A 230 -5.14 32.20 -1.27
C VAL A 230 -4.66 32.85 0.03
N LYS A 231 -3.51 33.53 0.03
CA LYS A 231 -2.99 34.20 1.21
C LYS A 231 -3.87 35.39 1.65
N ASP A 232 -4.41 36.13 0.73
CA ASP A 232 -5.33 37.23 1.02
C ASP A 232 -6.64 36.77 1.67
N SER A 233 -7.03 35.48 1.40
CA SER A 233 -8.16 34.84 2.08
C SER A 233 -7.82 34.26 3.48
N GLY A 234 -6.58 34.51 3.97
CA GLY A 234 -6.11 34.03 5.27
C GLY A 234 -5.72 32.56 5.29
N LYS A 235 -5.48 31.92 4.12
CA LYS A 235 -5.05 30.54 3.95
C LYS A 235 -3.57 30.51 3.60
N ASN A 236 -2.89 29.42 3.95
CA ASN A 236 -1.44 29.37 3.81
C ASN A 236 -0.93 28.13 3.09
N SER A 237 -1.51 26.94 3.33
CA SER A 237 -0.99 25.70 2.77
C SER A 237 -1.47 25.50 1.33
N ILE A 238 -0.51 25.52 0.39
CA ILE A 238 -0.78 25.37 -1.05
C ILE A 238 0.08 24.26 -1.62
N ALA A 239 -0.55 23.29 -2.25
CA ALA A 239 0.14 22.23 -2.97
C ALA A 239 -0.07 22.33 -4.47
N ILE A 240 1.01 22.31 -5.24
CA ILE A 240 0.94 22.05 -6.67
C ILE A 240 1.14 20.55 -6.84
N ILE A 241 0.10 19.87 -7.27
CA ILE A 241 0.07 18.41 -7.42
C ILE A 241 0.36 18.08 -8.88
N THR A 242 1.40 17.28 -9.09
CA THR A 242 1.81 16.77 -10.39
C THR A 242 1.50 15.27 -10.50
N LYS A 243 1.50 14.71 -11.69
CA LYS A 243 1.29 13.28 -11.87
C LYS A 243 2.36 12.47 -11.14
N ASP A 244 3.61 12.78 -11.39
CA ASP A 244 4.76 12.05 -10.90
C ASP A 244 5.94 12.95 -10.49
N SER A 245 7.02 12.32 -10.05
CA SER A 245 8.23 13.01 -9.60
C SER A 245 9.00 13.69 -10.72
N THR A 246 8.88 13.21 -11.96
CA THR A 246 9.54 13.79 -13.13
C THR A 246 8.90 15.12 -13.49
N GLU A 247 7.58 15.16 -13.57
CA GLU A 247 6.82 16.39 -13.78
C GLU A 247 7.06 17.40 -12.64
N ALA A 248 7.08 16.92 -11.38
CA ALA A 248 7.41 17.77 -10.21
C ALA A 248 8.79 18.40 -10.32
N GLU A 249 9.79 17.69 -10.85
CA GLU A 249 11.14 18.22 -11.02
C GLU A 249 11.21 19.27 -12.13
N VAL A 250 10.53 19.03 -13.26
CA VAL A 250 10.46 19.99 -14.37
C VAL A 250 9.78 21.29 -13.90
N LEU A 251 8.65 21.16 -13.19
CA LEU A 251 7.91 22.29 -12.66
C LEU A 251 8.72 23.08 -11.62
N GLU A 252 9.41 22.39 -10.70
CA GLU A 252 10.29 23.04 -9.72
C GLU A 252 11.35 23.90 -10.42
N LYS A 253 12.02 23.35 -11.45
CA LYS A 253 13.04 24.07 -12.23
C LYS A 253 12.47 25.30 -12.95
N ALA A 254 11.25 25.19 -13.50
CA ALA A 254 10.57 26.29 -14.16
C ALA A 254 10.23 27.42 -13.20
N LEU A 255 9.72 27.10 -12.01
CA LEU A 255 9.33 28.08 -11.00
C LEU A 255 10.53 28.73 -10.30
N LYS A 256 11.59 27.98 -9.99
CA LYS A 256 12.79 28.52 -9.33
C LYS A 256 13.43 29.71 -10.04
N ARG A 257 13.31 29.78 -11.35
CA ARG A 257 14.01 30.81 -12.16
C ARG A 257 13.36 32.20 -12.08
N LYS A 258 12.06 32.27 -11.88
CA LYS A 258 11.31 33.52 -12.06
C LYS A 258 10.21 33.78 -11.00
N CYS A 259 9.78 32.73 -10.24
CA CYS A 259 8.73 32.89 -9.23
C CYS A 259 9.28 33.53 -7.97
N LYS A 260 8.53 34.51 -7.41
CA LYS A 260 8.87 35.17 -6.14
C LYS A 260 8.72 34.29 -4.93
N HIS A 261 7.86 33.29 -5.04
CA HIS A 261 7.59 32.33 -3.99
C HIS A 261 8.48 31.08 -4.14
N LYS A 262 8.99 30.56 -3.01
CA LYS A 262 9.79 29.34 -2.99
C LYS A 262 8.88 28.15 -2.66
N PHE A 263 8.80 27.22 -3.58
CA PHE A 263 8.13 25.94 -3.37
C PHE A 263 9.13 24.87 -2.95
N GLN A 264 8.76 24.07 -1.97
CA GLN A 264 9.50 22.86 -1.59
C GLN A 264 9.00 21.68 -2.42
N ARG A 265 9.88 21.04 -3.19
CA ARG A 265 9.52 19.78 -3.85
C ARG A 265 9.62 18.62 -2.86
N ILE A 266 8.54 17.85 -2.74
CA ILE A 266 8.44 16.66 -1.91
C ILE A 266 8.90 15.45 -2.73
N LYS A 267 9.83 14.65 -2.18
CA LYS A 267 10.46 13.49 -2.84
C LYS A 267 10.13 12.15 -2.17
N GLY A 268 9.30 12.16 -1.12
CA GLY A 268 8.92 10.97 -0.36
C GLY A 268 9.98 10.46 0.63
N LYS A 269 11.08 11.20 0.81
CA LYS A 269 12.13 10.88 1.80
C LYS A 269 12.08 11.78 3.02
N GLU A 270 11.23 12.78 2.98
CA GLU A 270 11.04 13.76 4.03
C GLU A 270 10.27 13.15 5.20
N LYS A 271 10.75 13.35 6.42
CA LYS A 271 10.02 12.95 7.63
C LYS A 271 8.79 13.82 7.90
N GLU A 272 8.83 15.07 7.44
CA GLU A 272 7.78 16.05 7.60
C GLU A 272 7.76 16.98 6.39
N VAL A 273 6.58 17.39 5.96
CA VAL A 273 6.40 18.46 4.96
C VAL A 273 6.55 19.78 5.71
N LYS A 274 7.69 20.44 5.49
CA LYS A 274 8.00 21.75 6.11
C LYS A 274 7.77 22.85 5.08
N GLY A 275 6.71 23.58 5.23
CA GLY A 275 6.45 24.76 4.41
C GLY A 275 5.02 24.79 3.87
N ASP A 276 4.55 26.02 3.66
CA ASP A 276 3.20 26.30 3.22
C ASP A 276 3.00 26.09 1.72
N LEU A 277 4.10 26.10 0.95
CA LEU A 277 4.08 26.01 -0.51
C LEU A 277 4.90 24.80 -0.97
N VAL A 278 4.21 23.81 -1.53
CA VAL A 278 4.85 22.53 -1.94
C VAL A 278 4.53 22.17 -3.40
N ILE A 279 5.47 21.47 -4.02
CA ILE A 279 5.24 20.73 -5.27
C ILE A 279 5.33 19.26 -4.91
N ILE A 280 4.28 18.49 -5.18
CA ILE A 280 4.17 17.13 -4.70
C ILE A 280 3.59 16.21 -5.79
N PRO A 281 4.22 15.03 -6.04
CA PRO A 281 3.63 14.01 -6.88
C PRO A 281 2.31 13.47 -6.30
N SER A 282 1.35 13.16 -7.16
CA SER A 282 0.00 12.72 -6.79
C SER A 282 0.00 11.55 -5.79
N TYR A 283 0.86 10.55 -6.00
CA TYR A 283 0.95 9.36 -5.13
C TYR A 283 1.49 9.66 -3.71
N LEU A 284 2.14 10.80 -3.50
CA LEU A 284 2.61 11.25 -2.18
C LEU A 284 1.59 12.15 -1.46
N THR A 285 0.48 12.50 -2.09
CA THR A 285 -0.55 13.37 -1.47
C THR A 285 -1.49 12.62 -0.55
N LYS A 286 -1.47 11.28 -0.59
CA LYS A 286 -2.34 10.46 0.23
C LYS A 286 -2.12 10.75 1.73
N GLY A 287 -3.22 10.94 2.46
CA GLY A 287 -3.18 11.32 3.89
C GLY A 287 -2.83 12.79 4.16
N LEU A 288 -2.49 13.59 3.13
CA LEU A 288 -2.21 15.02 3.27
C LEU A 288 -3.45 15.86 2.91
N GLU A 289 -3.49 17.06 3.43
CA GLU A 289 -4.54 18.06 3.19
C GLU A 289 -3.91 19.45 3.04
N PHE A 290 -4.50 20.26 2.15
CA PHE A 290 -4.01 21.60 1.86
C PHE A 290 -5.19 22.58 1.81
N ASP A 291 -4.98 23.82 2.24
CA ASP A 291 -6.00 24.87 2.08
C ASP A 291 -6.38 25.03 0.61
N CYS A 292 -5.38 24.96 -0.26
CA CYS A 292 -5.54 25.04 -1.70
C CYS A 292 -4.73 23.96 -2.40
N SER A 293 -5.33 23.26 -3.35
CA SER A 293 -4.63 22.42 -4.31
C SER A 293 -4.64 23.04 -5.70
N ILE A 294 -3.54 22.84 -6.41
CA ILE A 294 -3.37 23.23 -7.82
C ILE A 294 -3.01 21.95 -8.56
N ILE A 295 -3.93 21.39 -9.32
CA ILE A 295 -3.66 20.20 -10.14
C ILE A 295 -3.00 20.69 -11.44
N PHE A 296 -1.77 20.27 -11.64
CA PHE A 296 -0.99 20.70 -12.80
C PHE A 296 -1.20 19.75 -13.97
N ASN A 297 -1.61 20.28 -15.11
CA ASN A 297 -1.75 19.61 -16.40
C ASN A 297 -2.41 18.20 -16.37
N PRO A 298 -3.62 18.04 -15.83
CA PRO A 298 -4.30 16.76 -15.84
C PRO A 298 -4.86 16.46 -17.24
N SER A 299 -3.95 16.23 -18.19
CA SER A 299 -4.30 15.98 -19.58
C SER A 299 -4.69 14.51 -19.82
N LYS A 300 -5.38 14.26 -20.94
CA LYS A 300 -5.76 12.92 -21.37
C LYS A 300 -4.58 11.98 -21.63
N ASP A 301 -3.41 12.53 -21.95
CA ASP A 301 -2.20 11.74 -22.21
C ASP A 301 -1.48 11.37 -20.89
N ILE A 302 -1.71 12.16 -19.84
CA ILE A 302 -1.14 11.97 -18.51
C ILE A 302 -2.08 11.14 -17.61
N TYR A 303 -3.38 11.45 -17.59
CA TYR A 303 -4.39 10.72 -16.82
C TYR A 303 -5.36 10.01 -17.77
N LYS A 304 -5.07 8.75 -18.06
CA LYS A 304 -5.82 7.92 -19.01
C LYS A 304 -7.13 7.43 -18.40
N GLU A 305 -8.19 7.50 -19.18
CA GLU A 305 -9.54 7.10 -18.75
C GLU A 305 -9.68 5.62 -18.46
N ASP A 306 -8.93 4.77 -19.16
CA ASP A 306 -8.94 3.31 -19.04
C ASP A 306 -7.95 2.78 -17.97
N SER A 307 -7.16 3.67 -17.34
CA SER A 307 -6.20 3.32 -16.31
C SER A 307 -6.81 3.51 -14.92
N ILE A 308 -7.06 2.40 -14.21
CA ILE A 308 -7.54 2.42 -12.82
C ILE A 308 -6.62 3.24 -11.93
N LEU A 309 -5.29 3.13 -12.13
CA LEU A 309 -4.32 3.91 -11.37
C LEU A 309 -4.50 5.41 -11.59
N ASP A 310 -4.68 5.83 -12.86
CA ASP A 310 -4.82 7.24 -13.19
C ASP A 310 -6.13 7.82 -12.65
N GLN A 311 -7.23 7.06 -12.74
CA GLN A 311 -8.52 7.43 -12.14
C GLN A 311 -8.37 7.66 -10.63
N ARG A 312 -7.71 6.75 -9.91
CA ARG A 312 -7.50 6.85 -8.46
C ARG A 312 -6.54 7.97 -8.08
N LEU A 313 -5.42 8.12 -8.79
CA LEU A 313 -4.47 9.20 -8.54
C LEU A 313 -5.11 10.57 -8.76
N LEU A 314 -5.92 10.71 -9.80
CA LEU A 314 -6.64 11.96 -10.06
C LEU A 314 -7.68 12.22 -8.97
N TYR A 315 -8.49 11.23 -8.60
CA TYR A 315 -9.47 11.36 -7.53
C TYR A 315 -8.82 11.75 -6.20
N VAL A 316 -7.73 11.07 -5.82
CA VAL A 316 -6.96 11.41 -4.62
C VAL A 316 -6.47 12.86 -4.70
N SER A 317 -5.92 13.29 -5.83
CA SER A 317 -5.41 14.65 -6.01
C SER A 317 -6.51 15.71 -5.87
N LEU A 318 -7.65 15.50 -6.53
CA LEU A 318 -8.81 16.39 -6.50
C LEU A 318 -9.46 16.50 -5.11
N THR A 319 -9.26 15.53 -4.23
CA THR A 319 -9.83 15.51 -2.87
C THR A 319 -8.84 15.98 -1.79
N ARG A 320 -7.72 16.60 -2.18
CA ARG A 320 -6.73 17.12 -1.21
C ARG A 320 -7.00 18.55 -0.77
N ALA A 321 -7.79 19.31 -1.52
CA ALA A 321 -8.13 20.67 -1.18
C ALA A 321 -9.20 20.73 -0.08
N LEU A 322 -8.95 21.57 0.94
CA LEU A 322 -9.92 21.87 1.98
C LEU A 322 -10.87 22.98 1.57
N HIS A 323 -10.39 24.00 0.82
CA HIS A 323 -11.13 25.22 0.57
C HIS A 323 -11.23 25.62 -0.89
N THR A 324 -10.12 25.59 -1.62
CA THR A 324 -10.06 26.04 -3.01
C THR A 324 -9.25 25.09 -3.86
N GLU A 325 -9.67 24.94 -5.11
CA GLU A 325 -8.98 24.07 -6.05
C GLU A 325 -8.83 24.77 -7.41
N TYR A 326 -7.64 24.66 -7.97
CA TYR A 326 -7.31 25.16 -9.30
C TYR A 326 -6.80 24.02 -10.17
N ILE A 327 -7.20 24.06 -11.43
CA ILE A 327 -6.71 23.13 -12.47
C ILE A 327 -5.94 23.98 -13.48
N ILE A 328 -4.66 23.70 -13.68
CA ILE A 328 -3.86 24.33 -14.72
C ILE A 328 -3.86 23.42 -15.95
N GLU A 329 -4.57 23.83 -17.00
CA GLU A 329 -4.61 23.14 -18.27
C GLU A 329 -3.49 23.66 -19.17
N VAL A 330 -2.51 22.80 -19.47
CA VAL A 330 -1.48 23.06 -20.48
C VAL A 330 -1.86 22.38 -21.79
N ASP A 331 -2.21 21.10 -21.70
CA ASP A 331 -2.71 20.27 -22.79
C ASP A 331 -4.22 20.01 -22.63
N ASN A 332 -4.84 19.29 -23.58
CA ASN A 332 -6.26 18.97 -23.50
C ASN A 332 -6.58 18.15 -22.24
N LEU A 333 -7.50 18.64 -21.44
CA LEU A 333 -7.93 17.99 -20.21
C LEU A 333 -8.42 16.54 -20.45
N THR A 334 -8.19 15.72 -19.44
CA THR A 334 -8.80 14.38 -19.38
C THR A 334 -10.33 14.49 -19.20
N SER A 335 -11.09 13.55 -19.78
CA SER A 335 -12.54 13.47 -19.60
C SER A 335 -12.94 13.00 -18.18
N LEU A 336 -11.97 12.55 -17.37
CA LEU A 336 -12.18 12.28 -15.95
C LEU A 336 -12.53 13.54 -15.14
N ILE A 337 -12.27 14.73 -15.71
CA ILE A 337 -12.69 16.02 -15.17
C ILE A 337 -13.94 16.46 -15.92
N ARG A 338 -15.06 16.55 -15.21
CA ARG A 338 -16.32 17.04 -15.77
C ARG A 338 -16.34 18.56 -15.71
N ILE A 339 -16.52 19.19 -16.85
CA ILE A 339 -16.75 20.63 -16.98
C ILE A 339 -18.26 20.80 -17.12
N ASP A 340 -18.91 21.26 -16.03
CA ASP A 340 -20.34 21.64 -16.06
C ASP A 340 -20.55 23.02 -16.67
#